data_af53a6ccde6b854b4a948f091eabfea9
#
_entry.id   af53a6ccde6b854b4a948f091eabfea9
#
_cell.length_a   1.000
_cell.length_b   1.000
_cell.length_c   1.000
_cell.angle_alpha   90.00
_cell.angle_beta   90.00
_cell.angle_gamma   90.00
#
_symmetry.space_group_name_H-M   'P 1'
#
loop_
_entity.id
_entity.type
_entity.pdbx_description
1 polymer ?
#
loop_
_entity_poly.entity_id
_entity_poly.type
_entity_poly.pdbx_seq_one_letter_code
_entity_poly.pdbx_strand_id
1 'polypeptide(L)'
;MPHNFIKRIITSIILLSMLIFISFSHRYVFILSILILGMIICLEANNLFSKILNKKYSKEYLTLSLFNIKFIILNIITFCYIFFIFCNLSYEIYETKGSVFFLYLISICFCTDIGGYLFGKTIGGKKLSKISPNKTISGTVGSFLFSMIPLIIFLKTSLLDLTLNFTNIMICLLISLISQLGDLFISFIKRKANIKDTGKLLPGHGGVLDRLDGIIFAVPFSYFLLQLI
;
A
#
# COMPACT_ATOMS: atom_id res chain seq x y z
N MET A 1 15.49 19.62 -13.03
CA MET A 1 15.26 18.16 -12.90
C MET A 1 16.06 17.48 -11.76
N PRO A 2 17.35 17.82 -11.48
CA PRO A 2 18.12 17.15 -10.40
C PRO A 2 17.54 17.36 -8.98
N HIS A 3 16.98 18.52 -8.69
CA HIS A 3 16.48 18.86 -7.36
C HIS A 3 15.29 17.99 -6.88
N ASN A 4 14.39 17.58 -7.79
CA ASN A 4 13.28 16.67 -7.44
C ASN A 4 13.74 15.22 -7.25
N PHE A 5 14.81 14.80 -7.93
CA PHE A 5 15.38 13.46 -7.78
C PHE A 5 16.05 13.28 -6.42
N ILE A 6 16.85 14.27 -6.00
CA ILE A 6 17.50 14.28 -4.68
C ILE A 6 16.46 14.27 -3.55
N LYS A 7 15.40 15.10 -3.66
CA LYS A 7 14.30 15.08 -2.68
C LYS A 7 13.65 13.71 -2.55
N ARG A 8 13.46 13.00 -3.66
CA ARG A 8 12.90 11.64 -3.65
C ARG A 8 13.81 10.65 -2.94
N ILE A 9 15.11 10.66 -3.22
CA ILE A 9 16.05 9.77 -2.54
C ILE A 9 16.04 10.02 -1.04
N ILE A 10 16.15 11.27 -0.62
CA ILE A 10 16.16 11.64 0.80
C ILE A 10 14.88 11.18 1.51
N THR A 11 13.72 11.44 0.93
CA THR A 11 12.43 11.02 1.53
C THR A 11 12.29 9.50 1.57
N SER A 12 12.77 8.75 0.56
CA SER A 12 12.76 7.29 0.58
C SER A 12 13.65 6.74 1.70
N ILE A 13 14.84 7.30 1.89
CA ILE A 13 15.76 6.87 2.96
C ILE A 13 15.15 7.17 4.33
N ILE A 14 14.56 8.34 4.52
CA ILE A 14 13.90 8.72 5.78
C ILE A 14 12.72 7.78 6.07
N LEU A 15 11.88 7.50 5.10
CA LEU A 15 10.73 6.61 5.29
C LEU A 15 11.16 5.18 5.60
N LEU A 16 12.22 4.67 4.94
CA LEU A 16 12.75 3.35 5.20
C LEU A 16 13.39 3.26 6.60
N SER A 17 14.19 4.25 6.99
CA SER A 17 14.80 4.29 8.32
C SER A 17 13.73 4.40 9.42
N MET A 18 12.70 5.21 9.20
CA MET A 18 11.56 5.33 10.12
C MET A 18 10.80 4.02 10.25
N LEU A 19 10.53 3.33 9.15
CA LEU A 19 9.87 2.03 9.15
C LEU A 19 10.67 0.99 9.97
N ILE A 20 11.98 0.89 9.73
CA ILE A 20 12.86 -0.02 10.46
C ILE A 20 12.87 0.35 11.95
N PHE A 21 13.06 1.63 12.28
CA PHE A 21 13.07 2.11 13.66
C PHE A 21 11.76 1.76 14.39
N ILE A 22 10.60 2.03 13.78
CA ILE A 22 9.28 1.73 14.35
C ILE A 22 9.11 0.23 14.56
N SER A 23 9.54 -0.60 13.59
CA SER A 23 9.40 -2.05 13.67
C SER A 23 10.18 -2.67 14.81
N PHE A 24 11.36 -2.13 15.15
CA PHE A 24 12.18 -2.61 16.27
C PHE A 24 11.97 -1.84 17.58
N SER A 25 11.08 -0.85 17.59
CA SER A 25 10.73 -0.09 18.79
C SER A 25 9.78 -0.87 19.69
N HIS A 26 9.55 -0.32 20.89
CA HIS A 26 8.59 -0.87 21.83
C HIS A 26 7.18 -0.91 21.24
N ARG A 27 6.39 -1.94 21.59
CA ARG A 27 5.02 -2.17 21.06
C ARG A 27 4.11 -0.92 21.07
N TYR A 28 4.21 -0.07 22.11
CA TYR A 28 3.40 1.15 22.18
C TYR A 28 3.78 2.18 21.09
N VAL A 29 5.07 2.26 20.73
CA VAL A 29 5.56 3.13 19.65
C VAL A 29 5.02 2.61 18.31
N PHE A 30 5.02 1.29 18.11
CA PHE A 30 4.45 0.67 16.93
C PHE A 30 2.95 0.95 16.79
N ILE A 31 2.17 0.73 17.87
CA ILE A 31 0.72 1.02 17.88
C ILE A 31 0.47 2.50 17.55
N LEU A 32 1.15 3.41 18.25
CA LEU A 32 0.96 4.85 18.06
C LEU A 32 1.27 5.26 16.62
N SER A 33 2.35 4.75 16.05
CA SER A 33 2.77 5.07 14.67
C SER A 33 1.78 4.53 13.63
N ILE A 34 1.26 3.31 13.79
CA ILE A 34 0.23 2.76 12.90
C ILE A 34 -1.10 3.54 13.01
N LEU A 35 -1.49 3.97 14.21
CA LEU A 35 -2.69 4.80 14.39
C LEU A 35 -2.53 6.18 13.73
N ILE A 36 -1.37 6.82 13.88
CA ILE A 36 -1.06 8.09 13.20
C ILE A 36 -1.10 7.90 11.68
N LEU A 37 -0.50 6.84 11.16
CA LEU A 37 -0.57 6.47 9.75
C LEU A 37 -2.02 6.29 9.27
N GLY A 38 -2.84 5.58 10.05
CA GLY A 38 -4.26 5.39 9.76
C GLY A 38 -5.03 6.71 9.70
N MET A 39 -4.76 7.63 10.64
CA MET A 39 -5.35 8.98 10.61
C MET A 39 -4.98 9.75 9.33
N ILE A 40 -3.70 9.76 8.95
CA ILE A 40 -3.24 10.44 7.73
C ILE A 40 -3.93 9.86 6.49
N ILE A 41 -4.02 8.54 6.40
CA ILE A 41 -4.69 7.85 5.29
C ILE A 41 -6.17 8.25 5.22
N CYS A 42 -6.88 8.30 6.36
CA CYS A 42 -8.28 8.75 6.40
C CYS A 42 -8.44 10.20 5.96
N LEU A 43 -7.54 11.11 6.35
CA LEU A 43 -7.56 12.50 5.90
C LEU A 43 -7.34 12.63 4.38
N GLU A 44 -6.40 11.87 3.81
CA GLU A 44 -6.16 11.86 2.37
C GLU A 44 -7.35 11.25 1.61
N ALA A 45 -7.94 10.16 2.11
CA ALA A 45 -9.13 9.55 1.54
C ALA A 45 -10.35 10.51 1.59
N ASN A 46 -10.54 11.23 2.70
CA ASN A 46 -11.57 12.25 2.84
C ASN A 46 -11.44 13.34 1.75
N ASN A 47 -10.22 13.82 1.50
CA ASN A 47 -9.94 14.78 0.41
C ASN A 47 -10.22 14.21 -0.98
N LEU A 48 -9.99 12.89 -1.19
CA LEU A 48 -10.34 12.20 -2.43
C LEU A 48 -11.86 12.16 -2.64
N PHE A 49 -12.62 11.74 -1.63
CA PHE A 49 -14.07 11.61 -1.73
C PHE A 49 -14.76 12.96 -1.91
N SER A 50 -14.28 14.01 -1.23
CA SER A 50 -14.81 15.36 -1.44
C SER A 50 -14.67 15.81 -2.89
N LYS A 51 -13.51 15.56 -3.53
CA LYS A 51 -13.28 15.92 -4.95
C LYS A 51 -14.17 15.11 -5.91
N ILE A 52 -14.37 13.81 -5.65
CA ILE A 52 -15.23 12.94 -6.47
C ILE A 52 -16.67 13.43 -6.40
N LEU A 53 -17.17 13.69 -5.20
CA LEU A 53 -18.57 14.04 -4.98
C LEU A 53 -18.87 15.47 -5.39
N ASN A 54 -17.99 16.45 -5.12
CA ASN A 54 -18.15 17.82 -5.58
C ASN A 54 -18.27 17.90 -7.11
N LYS A 55 -17.49 17.10 -7.85
CA LYS A 55 -17.60 17.04 -9.31
C LYS A 55 -18.95 16.50 -9.77
N LYS A 56 -19.52 15.52 -9.04
CA LYS A 56 -20.76 14.86 -9.42
C LYS A 56 -22.01 15.72 -9.12
N TYR A 57 -21.98 16.49 -8.04
CA TYR A 57 -23.15 17.17 -7.48
C TYR A 57 -23.10 18.71 -7.61
N SER A 58 -22.19 19.27 -8.40
CA SER A 58 -22.00 20.73 -8.52
C SER A 58 -23.14 21.50 -9.22
N LYS A 59 -24.23 20.84 -9.64
CA LYS A 59 -25.27 21.46 -10.49
C LYS A 59 -26.70 21.47 -9.94
N GLU A 60 -27.01 20.88 -8.76
CA GLU A 60 -28.39 20.81 -8.27
C GLU A 60 -28.52 20.92 -6.75
N TYR A 61 -29.39 21.79 -6.26
CA TYR A 61 -29.66 22.02 -4.83
C TYR A 61 -30.27 20.80 -4.10
N LEU A 62 -31.03 19.95 -4.79
CA LEU A 62 -31.66 18.74 -4.22
C LEU A 62 -30.63 17.64 -3.89
N THR A 63 -29.43 17.76 -4.42
CA THR A 63 -28.34 16.78 -4.29
C THR A 63 -27.45 17.00 -3.08
N LEU A 64 -27.63 18.12 -2.35
CA LEU A 64 -26.75 18.47 -1.21
C LEU A 64 -26.91 17.48 -0.04
N SER A 65 -28.13 17.00 0.23
CA SER A 65 -28.39 15.99 1.26
C SER A 65 -27.83 14.62 0.86
N LEU A 66 -28.00 14.21 -0.38
CA LEU A 66 -27.44 12.97 -0.92
C LEU A 66 -25.92 13.00 -1.00
N PHE A 67 -25.34 14.16 -1.29
CA PHE A 67 -23.88 14.40 -1.20
C PHE A 67 -23.39 14.13 0.20
N ASN A 68 -23.99 14.78 1.21
CA ASN A 68 -23.56 14.64 2.60
C ASN A 68 -23.67 13.20 3.09
N ILE A 69 -24.77 12.50 2.80
CA ILE A 69 -24.97 11.11 3.21
C ILE A 69 -23.92 10.20 2.57
N LYS A 70 -23.70 10.28 1.26
CA LYS A 70 -22.68 9.45 0.58
C LYS A 70 -21.27 9.75 1.03
N PHE A 71 -20.97 11.02 1.27
CA PHE A 71 -19.67 11.45 1.80
C PHE A 71 -19.42 10.86 3.20
N ILE A 72 -20.41 10.95 4.08
CA ILE A 72 -20.31 10.39 5.43
C ILE A 72 -20.14 8.85 5.36
N ILE A 73 -20.94 8.16 4.58
CA ILE A 73 -20.86 6.69 4.43
C ILE A 73 -19.49 6.26 3.95
N LEU A 74 -18.94 6.90 2.91
CA LEU A 74 -17.60 6.56 2.38
C LEU A 74 -16.51 6.78 3.43
N ASN A 75 -16.58 7.88 4.19
CA ASN A 75 -15.62 8.14 5.25
C ASN A 75 -15.74 7.14 6.40
N ILE A 76 -16.96 6.75 6.81
CA ILE A 76 -17.17 5.72 7.83
C ILE A 76 -16.61 4.38 7.38
N ILE A 77 -16.91 3.95 6.15
CA ILE A 77 -16.38 2.69 5.60
C ILE A 77 -14.85 2.70 5.59
N THR A 78 -14.24 3.80 5.14
CA THR A 78 -12.78 3.93 5.12
C THR A 78 -12.20 3.93 6.52
N PHE A 79 -12.80 4.66 7.45
CA PHE A 79 -12.38 4.68 8.85
C PHE A 79 -12.46 3.27 9.46
N CYS A 80 -13.59 2.59 9.31
CA CYS A 80 -13.76 1.22 9.81
C CYS A 80 -12.72 0.28 9.19
N TYR A 81 -12.49 0.35 7.87
CA TYR A 81 -11.49 -0.48 7.22
C TYR A 81 -10.07 -0.20 7.75
N ILE A 82 -9.68 1.06 7.84
CA ILE A 82 -8.32 1.43 8.26
C ILE A 82 -8.08 1.07 9.73
N PHE A 83 -8.98 1.41 10.64
CA PHE A 83 -8.72 1.19 12.07
C PHE A 83 -9.01 -0.24 12.53
N PHE A 84 -10.14 -0.84 12.13
CA PHE A 84 -10.53 -2.17 12.60
C PHE A 84 -9.88 -3.31 11.80
N ILE A 85 -9.53 -3.07 10.53
CA ILE A 85 -8.92 -4.12 9.71
C ILE A 85 -7.42 -3.86 9.56
N PHE A 86 -7.00 -2.77 8.91
CA PHE A 86 -5.59 -2.55 8.62
C PHE A 86 -4.74 -2.34 9.89
N CYS A 87 -5.08 -1.39 10.76
CA CYS A 87 -4.29 -1.10 11.97
C CYS A 87 -4.31 -2.28 12.94
N ASN A 88 -5.48 -2.87 13.18
CA ASN A 88 -5.62 -3.98 14.12
C ASN A 88 -4.88 -5.23 13.64
N LEU A 89 -5.07 -5.66 12.39
CA LEU A 89 -4.40 -6.84 11.87
C LEU A 89 -2.88 -6.63 11.68
N SER A 90 -2.43 -5.40 11.39
CA SER A 90 -1.01 -5.07 11.39
C SER A 90 -0.39 -5.24 12.78
N TYR A 91 -1.09 -4.81 13.82
CA TYR A 91 -0.66 -5.00 15.19
C TYR A 91 -0.67 -6.48 15.59
N GLU A 92 -1.70 -7.22 15.26
CA GLU A 92 -1.79 -8.67 15.51
C GLU A 92 -0.63 -9.45 14.86
N ILE A 93 -0.27 -9.13 13.62
CA ILE A 93 0.90 -9.73 12.96
C ILE A 93 2.18 -9.39 13.72
N TYR A 94 2.34 -8.12 14.10
CA TYR A 94 3.51 -7.66 14.85
C TYR A 94 3.63 -8.37 16.21
N GLU A 95 2.55 -8.52 16.95
CA GLU A 95 2.54 -9.15 18.29
C GLU A 95 2.74 -10.66 18.20
N THR A 96 2.11 -11.34 17.25
CA THR A 96 2.12 -12.81 17.15
C THR A 96 3.32 -13.37 16.41
N LYS A 97 3.78 -12.70 15.34
CA LYS A 97 4.87 -13.18 14.46
C LYS A 97 6.16 -12.38 14.62
N GLY A 98 6.11 -11.26 15.31
CA GLY A 98 7.26 -10.40 15.58
C GLY A 98 7.56 -9.36 14.49
N SER A 99 8.43 -8.42 14.86
CA SER A 99 8.83 -7.28 14.02
C SER A 99 9.51 -7.70 12.71
N VAL A 100 10.35 -8.74 12.76
CA VAL A 100 11.09 -9.23 11.59
C VAL A 100 10.14 -9.80 10.54
N PHE A 101 9.10 -10.53 10.99
CA PHE A 101 8.10 -11.06 10.09
C PHE A 101 7.23 -9.96 9.47
N PHE A 102 6.87 -8.93 10.24
CA PHE A 102 6.17 -7.76 9.71
C PHE A 102 6.98 -7.04 8.63
N LEU A 103 8.30 -6.85 8.84
CA LEU A 103 9.20 -6.29 7.82
C LEU A 103 9.32 -7.18 6.59
N TYR A 104 9.32 -8.51 6.77
CA TYR A 104 9.30 -9.45 5.66
C TYR A 104 8.06 -9.23 4.77
N LEU A 105 6.85 -9.13 5.34
CA LEU A 105 5.62 -8.88 4.59
C LEU A 105 5.67 -7.55 3.81
N ILE A 106 6.12 -6.48 4.46
CA ILE A 106 6.24 -5.18 3.78
C ILE A 106 7.30 -5.23 2.67
N SER A 107 8.41 -5.95 2.87
CA SER A 107 9.45 -6.11 1.85
C SER A 107 8.95 -6.83 0.60
N ILE A 108 8.00 -7.79 0.73
CA ILE A 108 7.34 -8.41 -0.43
C ILE A 108 6.60 -7.35 -1.25
N CYS A 109 5.83 -6.46 -0.61
CA CYS A 109 5.11 -5.40 -1.30
C CYS A 109 6.09 -4.44 -2.02
N PHE A 110 7.15 -3.98 -1.36
CA PHE A 110 8.14 -3.12 -1.99
C PHE A 110 8.87 -3.78 -3.16
N CYS A 111 9.27 -5.04 -3.02
CA CYS A 111 9.90 -5.79 -4.11
C CYS A 111 8.93 -5.98 -5.28
N THR A 112 7.64 -6.21 -5.01
CA THR A 112 6.58 -6.27 -6.02
C THR A 112 6.55 -4.99 -6.86
N ASP A 113 6.56 -3.82 -6.22
CA ASP A 113 6.51 -2.53 -6.91
C ASP A 113 7.80 -2.26 -7.70
N ILE A 114 8.96 -2.58 -7.12
CA ILE A 114 10.26 -2.45 -7.80
C ILE A 114 10.31 -3.33 -9.05
N GLY A 115 9.90 -4.60 -8.93
CA GLY A 115 9.85 -5.55 -10.04
C GLY A 115 8.92 -5.07 -11.14
N GLY A 116 7.73 -4.59 -10.77
CA GLY A 116 6.75 -4.01 -11.69
C GLY A 116 7.28 -2.81 -12.46
N TYR A 117 7.98 -1.91 -11.77
CA TYR A 117 8.60 -0.75 -12.40
C TYR A 117 9.77 -1.13 -13.33
N LEU A 118 10.68 -1.98 -12.87
CA LEU A 118 11.87 -2.37 -13.64
C LEU A 118 11.47 -3.09 -14.93
N PHE A 119 10.69 -4.16 -14.83
CA PHE A 119 10.27 -4.94 -16.01
C PHE A 119 9.33 -4.14 -16.91
N GLY A 120 8.43 -3.36 -16.32
CA GLY A 120 7.56 -2.49 -17.10
C GLY A 120 8.30 -1.45 -17.92
N LYS A 121 9.43 -0.93 -17.40
CA LYS A 121 10.25 0.06 -18.10
C LYS A 121 11.24 -0.56 -19.08
N THR A 122 11.85 -1.69 -18.74
CA THR A 122 12.90 -2.32 -19.59
C THR A 122 12.30 -3.14 -20.73
N ILE A 123 11.28 -3.96 -20.46
CA ILE A 123 10.65 -4.84 -21.44
C ILE A 123 9.46 -4.12 -22.11
N GLY A 124 8.71 -3.31 -21.36
CA GLY A 124 7.54 -2.61 -21.89
C GLY A 124 6.42 -3.57 -22.30
N GLY A 125 5.74 -3.29 -23.42
CA GLY A 125 4.72 -4.16 -23.97
C GLY A 125 3.29 -3.66 -23.75
N LYS A 126 2.30 -4.57 -23.82
CA LYS A 126 0.88 -4.24 -23.70
C LYS A 126 0.56 -3.65 -22.33
N LYS A 127 -0.21 -2.57 -22.32
CA LYS A 127 -0.69 -1.92 -21.08
C LYS A 127 -1.66 -2.85 -20.35
N LEU A 128 -1.53 -2.91 -19.02
CA LEU A 128 -2.37 -3.76 -18.17
C LEU A 128 -3.82 -3.26 -18.12
N SER A 129 -4.01 -1.95 -17.98
CA SER A 129 -5.34 -1.35 -17.91
C SER A 129 -5.37 0.10 -18.39
N LYS A 130 -6.57 0.57 -18.77
CA LYS A 130 -6.82 2.00 -19.07
C LYS A 130 -6.72 2.90 -17.84
N ILE A 131 -6.89 2.34 -16.64
CA ILE A 131 -6.90 3.04 -15.35
C ILE A 131 -5.48 3.49 -14.97
N SER A 132 -4.51 2.61 -15.18
CA SER A 132 -3.09 2.87 -14.93
C SER A 132 -2.26 2.63 -16.20
N PRO A 133 -2.15 3.63 -17.09
CA PRO A 133 -1.52 3.46 -18.40
C PRO A 133 -0.01 3.21 -18.35
N ASN A 134 0.60 3.37 -17.18
CA ASN A 134 2.02 3.09 -16.97
C ASN A 134 2.30 1.64 -16.56
N LYS A 135 1.27 0.86 -16.16
CA LYS A 135 1.43 -0.55 -15.85
C LYS A 135 1.32 -1.41 -17.10
N THR A 136 2.25 -2.36 -17.23
CA THR A 136 2.35 -3.29 -18.37
C THR A 136 2.21 -4.74 -17.91
N ILE A 137 1.88 -5.65 -18.83
CA ILE A 137 1.80 -7.09 -18.53
C ILE A 137 3.19 -7.62 -18.12
N SER A 138 4.26 -7.18 -18.81
CA SER A 138 5.63 -7.53 -18.42
C SER A 138 5.97 -7.07 -17.00
N GLY A 139 5.48 -5.87 -16.60
CA GLY A 139 5.62 -5.38 -15.24
C GLY A 139 4.94 -6.28 -14.22
N THR A 140 3.72 -6.79 -14.47
CA THR A 140 3.07 -7.71 -13.54
C THR A 140 3.84 -9.02 -13.36
N VAL A 141 4.41 -9.57 -14.44
CA VAL A 141 5.28 -10.74 -14.35
C VAL A 141 6.54 -10.42 -13.53
N GLY A 142 7.16 -9.25 -13.77
CA GLY A 142 8.31 -8.78 -12.98
C GLY A 142 7.98 -8.60 -11.50
N SER A 143 6.78 -8.11 -11.18
CA SER A 143 6.29 -8.01 -9.80
C SER A 143 6.27 -9.36 -9.08
N PHE A 144 5.74 -10.41 -9.73
CA PHE A 144 5.71 -11.75 -9.16
C PHE A 144 7.12 -12.34 -8.99
N LEU A 145 8.01 -12.16 -9.93
CA LEU A 145 9.40 -12.63 -9.82
C LEU A 145 10.13 -11.95 -8.67
N PHE A 146 9.98 -10.62 -8.54
CA PHE A 146 10.66 -9.86 -7.49
C PHE A 146 10.06 -10.09 -6.10
N SER A 147 8.79 -10.46 -5.99
CA SER A 147 8.16 -10.80 -4.70
C SER A 147 8.82 -12.02 -4.03
N MET A 148 9.58 -12.85 -4.77
CA MET A 148 10.36 -13.96 -4.24
C MET A 148 11.68 -13.55 -3.59
N ILE A 149 12.21 -12.35 -3.90
CA ILE A 149 13.50 -11.89 -3.38
C ILE A 149 13.53 -11.84 -1.84
N PRO A 150 12.51 -11.28 -1.15
CA PRO A 150 12.49 -11.29 0.30
C PRO A 150 12.52 -12.71 0.88
N LEU A 151 11.79 -13.67 0.32
CA LEU A 151 11.83 -15.06 0.76
C LEU A 151 13.26 -15.60 0.72
N ILE A 152 13.98 -15.40 -0.38
CA ILE A 152 15.37 -15.86 -0.53
C ILE A 152 16.31 -15.17 0.45
N ILE A 153 16.14 -13.85 0.68
CA ILE A 153 16.98 -13.09 1.60
C ILE A 153 16.78 -13.59 3.04
N PHE A 154 15.52 -13.71 3.48
CA PHE A 154 15.22 -14.11 4.87
C PHE A 154 15.56 -15.58 5.13
N LEU A 155 15.48 -16.45 4.14
CA LEU A 155 16.02 -17.81 4.20
C LEU A 155 17.54 -17.83 4.44
N LYS A 156 18.29 -17.02 3.68
CA LYS A 156 19.76 -16.98 3.79
C LYS A 156 20.26 -16.35 5.10
N THR A 157 19.51 -15.38 5.62
CA THR A 157 19.90 -14.68 6.87
C THR A 157 19.48 -15.43 8.12
N SER A 158 18.66 -16.50 8.00
CA SER A 158 18.09 -17.26 9.13
C SER A 158 17.39 -16.38 10.18
N LEU A 159 16.92 -15.19 9.75
CA LEU A 159 16.19 -14.25 10.61
C LEU A 159 14.76 -14.72 10.91
N LEU A 160 14.24 -15.62 10.09
CA LEU A 160 12.95 -16.25 10.23
C LEU A 160 13.12 -17.75 9.90
N ASP A 161 12.40 -18.60 10.62
CA ASP A 161 12.34 -20.05 10.36
C ASP A 161 11.48 -20.35 9.11
N LEU A 162 11.87 -19.76 7.98
CA LEU A 162 11.22 -19.98 6.70
C LEU A 162 11.88 -21.18 5.99
N THR A 163 11.10 -21.85 5.17
CA THR A 163 11.57 -22.92 4.30
C THR A 163 11.18 -22.64 2.86
N LEU A 164 11.99 -23.11 1.92
CA LEU A 164 11.64 -23.01 0.50
C LEU A 164 10.68 -24.16 0.14
N ASN A 165 9.43 -23.98 0.50
CA ASN A 165 8.35 -24.92 0.18
C ASN A 165 7.29 -24.24 -0.69
N PHE A 166 6.42 -25.05 -1.27
CA PHE A 166 5.33 -24.57 -2.15
C PHE A 166 4.43 -23.56 -1.44
N THR A 167 4.16 -23.74 -0.16
CA THR A 167 3.29 -22.87 0.64
C THR A 167 3.86 -21.46 0.75
N ASN A 168 5.15 -21.32 1.13
CA ASN A 168 5.79 -20.00 1.26
C ASN A 168 5.92 -19.27 -0.09
N ILE A 169 6.13 -20.01 -1.17
CA ILE A 169 6.11 -19.47 -2.53
C ILE A 169 4.71 -18.92 -2.86
N MET A 170 3.65 -19.70 -2.60
CA MET A 170 2.27 -19.27 -2.85
C MET A 170 1.90 -18.05 -2.00
N ILE A 171 2.32 -17.96 -0.74
CA ILE A 171 2.12 -16.79 0.12
C ILE A 171 2.72 -15.54 -0.53
N CYS A 172 3.98 -15.59 -0.97
CA CYS A 172 4.62 -14.44 -1.63
C CYS A 172 3.87 -14.00 -2.89
N LEU A 173 3.45 -14.95 -3.72
CA LEU A 173 2.70 -14.66 -4.95
C LEU A 173 1.33 -14.05 -4.64
N LEU A 174 0.61 -14.57 -3.66
CA LEU A 174 -0.71 -14.06 -3.27
C LEU A 174 -0.61 -12.66 -2.65
N ILE A 175 0.36 -12.41 -1.78
CA ILE A 175 0.62 -11.07 -1.22
C ILE A 175 0.95 -10.09 -2.34
N SER A 176 1.81 -10.48 -3.29
CA SER A 176 2.15 -9.67 -4.46
C SER A 176 0.92 -9.37 -5.32
N LEU A 177 0.05 -10.36 -5.56
CA LEU A 177 -1.19 -10.18 -6.31
C LEU A 177 -2.11 -9.14 -5.63
N ILE A 178 -2.34 -9.29 -4.33
CA ILE A 178 -3.21 -8.38 -3.57
C ILE A 178 -2.62 -6.96 -3.51
N SER A 179 -1.29 -6.83 -3.34
CA SER A 179 -0.61 -5.53 -3.40
C SER A 179 -0.84 -4.84 -4.75
N GLN A 180 -0.68 -5.57 -5.86
CA GLN A 180 -0.92 -5.03 -7.21
C GLN A 180 -2.39 -4.62 -7.43
N LEU A 181 -3.35 -5.42 -6.93
CA LEU A 181 -4.78 -5.11 -7.01
C LEU A 181 -5.13 -3.88 -6.16
N GLY A 182 -4.55 -3.76 -4.97
CA GLY A 182 -4.72 -2.60 -4.09
C GLY A 182 -4.26 -1.30 -4.74
N ASP A 183 -3.06 -1.27 -5.32
CA ASP A 183 -2.56 -0.10 -6.05
C ASP A 183 -3.45 0.23 -7.26
N LEU A 184 -3.93 -0.78 -8.02
CA LEU A 184 -4.89 -0.55 -9.10
C LEU A 184 -6.20 0.05 -8.58
N PHE A 185 -6.71 -0.41 -7.46
CA PHE A 185 -7.94 0.07 -6.84
C PHE A 185 -7.81 1.54 -6.39
N ILE A 186 -6.76 1.88 -5.66
CA ILE A 186 -6.51 3.28 -5.26
C ILE A 186 -6.25 4.16 -6.49
N SER A 187 -5.52 3.67 -7.48
CA SER A 187 -5.32 4.37 -8.75
C SER A 187 -6.65 4.66 -9.45
N PHE A 188 -7.61 3.73 -9.45
CA PHE A 188 -8.95 3.93 -10.01
C PHE A 188 -9.71 5.06 -9.27
N ILE A 189 -9.66 5.07 -7.94
CA ILE A 189 -10.30 6.13 -7.14
C ILE A 189 -9.66 7.50 -7.46
N LYS A 190 -8.33 7.58 -7.56
CA LYS A 190 -7.60 8.80 -7.95
C LYS A 190 -8.05 9.32 -9.32
N ARG A 191 -8.23 8.44 -10.31
CA ARG A 191 -8.72 8.85 -11.64
C ARG A 191 -10.17 9.35 -11.61
N LYS A 192 -11.03 8.76 -10.79
CA LYS A 192 -12.39 9.29 -10.57
C LYS A 192 -12.38 10.69 -9.96
N ALA A 193 -11.42 11.00 -9.09
CA ALA A 193 -11.20 12.32 -8.52
C ALA A 193 -10.50 13.31 -9.47
N ASN A 194 -10.06 12.88 -10.66
CA ASN A 194 -9.23 13.64 -11.61
C ASN A 194 -7.91 14.14 -11.00
N ILE A 195 -7.32 13.38 -10.10
CA ILE A 195 -6.02 13.67 -9.51
C ILE A 195 -5.03 12.55 -9.80
N LYS A 196 -3.75 12.87 -9.66
CA LYS A 196 -2.65 11.92 -9.79
C LYS A 196 -2.18 11.42 -8.43
N ASP A 197 -2.02 12.33 -7.49
CA ASP A 197 -1.50 12.07 -6.16
C ASP A 197 -2.55 12.44 -5.10
N THR A 198 -2.63 11.67 -4.00
CA THR A 198 -3.66 11.84 -2.94
C THR A 198 -3.40 13.03 -2.06
N GLY A 199 -2.11 13.38 -1.87
CA GLY A 199 -1.67 14.47 -1.02
C GLY A 199 -0.36 15.09 -1.48
N LYS A 200 0.19 16.01 -0.65
CA LYS A 200 1.49 16.66 -0.83
C LYS A 200 2.37 16.50 0.43
N LEU A 201 2.01 15.56 1.31
CA LEU A 201 2.67 15.42 2.60
C LEU A 201 4.13 14.97 2.44
N LEU A 202 4.41 14.12 1.45
CA LEU A 202 5.74 13.59 1.18
C LEU A 202 6.40 14.38 0.04
N PRO A 203 7.45 15.19 0.31
CA PRO A 203 8.13 15.97 -0.70
C PRO A 203 8.66 15.11 -1.86
N GLY A 204 8.17 15.34 -3.07
CA GLY A 204 8.54 14.59 -4.27
C GLY A 204 7.86 13.21 -4.42
N HIS A 205 7.08 12.74 -3.43
CA HIS A 205 6.43 11.43 -3.43
C HIS A 205 4.89 11.47 -3.40
N GLY A 206 4.27 12.64 -3.20
CA GLY A 206 2.81 12.76 -3.13
C GLY A 206 2.26 12.55 -1.72
N GLY A 207 1.19 11.81 -1.59
CA GLY A 207 0.58 11.47 -0.31
C GLY A 207 1.14 10.18 0.32
N VAL A 208 0.78 9.95 1.57
CA VAL A 208 1.08 8.71 2.30
C VAL A 208 0.28 7.55 1.72
N LEU A 209 -0.99 7.77 1.39
CA LEU A 209 -1.84 6.77 0.74
C LEU A 209 -1.28 6.32 -0.61
N ASP A 210 -0.55 7.21 -1.35
CA ASP A 210 0.14 6.86 -2.60
C ASP A 210 1.33 5.90 -2.40
N ARG A 211 1.80 5.71 -1.18
CA ARG A 211 2.93 4.82 -0.83
C ARG A 211 2.49 3.53 -0.17
N LEU A 212 1.29 3.52 0.37
CA LEU A 212 0.74 2.38 1.10
C LEU A 212 -0.44 1.73 0.36
N ASP A 213 -0.74 2.17 -0.87
CA ASP A 213 -1.91 1.76 -1.65
C ASP A 213 -2.01 0.23 -1.86
N GLY A 214 -0.88 -0.47 -2.06
CA GLY A 214 -0.83 -1.92 -2.08
C GLY A 214 -0.78 -2.54 -0.67
N ILE A 215 0.00 -1.94 0.24
CA ILE A 215 0.26 -2.47 1.58
C ILE A 215 -1.01 -2.53 2.42
N ILE A 216 -1.88 -1.51 2.33
CA ILE A 216 -3.16 -1.43 3.06
C ILE A 216 -4.03 -2.67 2.83
N PHE A 217 -3.96 -3.29 1.66
CA PHE A 217 -4.71 -4.50 1.33
C PHE A 217 -3.89 -5.77 1.58
N ALA A 218 -2.59 -5.75 1.27
CA ALA A 218 -1.72 -6.91 1.36
C ALA A 218 -1.49 -7.37 2.80
N VAL A 219 -1.28 -6.43 3.75
CA VAL A 219 -1.02 -6.78 5.15
C VAL A 219 -2.23 -7.46 5.82
N PRO A 220 -3.47 -6.91 5.76
CA PRO A 220 -4.63 -7.63 6.29
C PRO A 220 -4.86 -8.99 5.63
N PHE A 221 -4.68 -9.08 4.31
CA PHE A 221 -4.82 -10.33 3.59
C PHE A 221 -3.81 -11.38 4.04
N SER A 222 -2.56 -10.97 4.30
CA SER A 222 -1.52 -11.88 4.79
C SER A 222 -1.86 -12.47 6.15
N TYR A 223 -2.54 -11.74 7.04
CA TYR A 223 -3.02 -12.25 8.32
C TYR A 223 -3.95 -13.45 8.14
N PHE A 224 -4.95 -13.32 7.25
CA PHE A 224 -5.87 -14.42 6.95
C PHE A 224 -5.16 -15.62 6.31
N LEU A 225 -4.21 -15.38 5.40
CA LEU A 225 -3.41 -16.46 4.82
C LEU A 225 -2.62 -17.24 5.89
N LEU A 226 -2.06 -16.53 6.87
CA LEU A 226 -1.29 -17.14 7.94
C LEU A 226 -2.12 -17.96 8.93
N GLN A 227 -3.43 -17.73 9.01
CA GLN A 227 -4.34 -18.54 9.83
C GLN A 227 -4.82 -19.81 9.12
N LEU A 228 -4.70 -19.88 7.79
CA LEU A 228 -5.13 -21.04 7.00
C LEU A 228 -4.03 -22.09 6.84
N ILE A 229 -2.81 -21.79 7.29
CA ILE A 229 -1.62 -22.63 7.17
C ILE A 229 -1.14 -23.07 8.54
#